data_18232ce86226a04470d68d4dffd4d1f0
#
_entry.id   18232ce86226a04470d68d4dffd4d1f0
#
_cell.length_a   1.000
_cell.length_b   1.000
_cell.length_c   1.000
_cell.angle_alpha   90.00
_cell.angle_beta   90.00
_cell.angle_gamma   90.00
#
_symmetry.space_group_name_H-M   'P 1'
#
loop_
_entity.id
_entity.type
_entity.pdbx_description
1 polymer ?
#
loop_
_entity_poly.entity_id
_entity_poly.type
_entity_poly.pdbx_seq_one_letter_code
_entity_poly.pdbx_strand_id
1 'polypeptide(L)'
;MYILENFFKALRLFIRTHVDLDIDIKLPMIKHHINGHIRFYSTKDLQNVVEKLVEDLTIVERCSWSSDYTSIWLKKELWTSTVMKEILISGCKYGSNDDHQGTVVSVSSDECNDSVTCLRIALLKEAIQNMAKTNGYTIGSNGLHLLVSKKNKPCNDNLILCGNVVCNVTAKQYKQRKQEAITKMSANRIESDEYPIDIISKLCHASIVYELLSVRHCKVINTECDTSNKDSGIFIMYNYSRLCQVWKAYEKGVIENHYEPLPDIGSINFGLLTSKEEWILILNHLSVFPLVIQQSVEHLLSANVDVHRLCKFLMEMSSAVSLFYHRHHILSDPISSLLPLMYARLYLVKSSIQVYENVFQLLGIEAVSEM
;
A
#
# COMPACT_ATOMS: atom_id res chain seq x y z
N MET A 1 9.28 -6.53 13.13
CA MET A 1 10.03 -5.44 12.45
C MET A 1 10.45 -5.95 11.08
N TYR A 2 10.15 -5.22 10.01
CA TYR A 2 10.33 -5.66 8.63
C TYR A 2 11.69 -5.26 8.06
N ILE A 3 12.08 -5.89 6.94
CA ILE A 3 13.42 -5.75 6.35
C ILE A 3 13.83 -4.29 6.10
N LEU A 4 12.93 -3.45 5.61
CA LEU A 4 13.22 -2.05 5.30
C LEU A 4 13.51 -1.24 6.58
N GLU A 5 12.71 -1.44 7.63
CA GLU A 5 12.91 -0.79 8.94
C GLU A 5 14.20 -1.25 9.59
N ASN A 6 14.48 -2.57 9.55
CA ASN A 6 15.71 -3.15 10.05
C ASN A 6 16.92 -2.58 9.34
N PHE A 7 16.83 -2.50 8.00
CA PHE A 7 17.88 -1.90 7.20
C PHE A 7 18.11 -0.44 7.55
N PHE A 8 17.07 0.37 7.69
CA PHE A 8 17.21 1.78 8.07
C PHE A 8 17.80 1.97 9.47
N LYS A 9 17.39 1.14 10.43
CA LYS A 9 17.97 1.16 11.78
C LYS A 9 19.45 0.78 11.76
N ALA A 10 19.79 -0.29 11.05
CA ALA A 10 21.17 -0.73 10.89
C ALA A 10 22.05 0.34 10.19
N LEU A 11 21.52 0.95 9.14
CA LEU A 11 22.22 2.01 8.41
C LEU A 11 22.45 3.27 9.28
N ARG A 12 21.43 3.72 10.02
CA ARG A 12 21.58 4.85 10.94
C ARG A 12 22.61 4.54 12.04
N LEU A 13 22.53 3.35 12.64
CA LEU A 13 23.47 2.92 13.67
C LEU A 13 24.91 2.88 13.11
N PHE A 14 25.10 2.29 11.94
CA PHE A 14 26.38 2.22 11.27
C PHE A 14 26.97 3.62 11.04
N ILE A 15 26.21 4.54 10.45
CA ILE A 15 26.67 5.91 10.16
C ILE A 15 26.96 6.67 11.45
N ARG A 16 26.13 6.55 12.47
CA ARG A 16 26.35 7.17 13.78
C ARG A 16 27.63 6.67 14.44
N THR A 17 27.90 5.36 14.35
CA THR A 17 29.09 4.76 14.96
C THR A 17 30.39 5.18 14.26
N HIS A 18 30.38 5.32 12.92
CA HIS A 18 31.60 5.55 12.16
C HIS A 18 31.86 7.03 11.84
N VAL A 19 30.82 7.87 11.84
CA VAL A 19 30.92 9.26 11.36
C VAL A 19 30.37 10.27 12.38
N ASP A 20 29.74 9.79 13.45
CA ASP A 20 29.03 10.63 14.44
C ASP A 20 28.09 11.64 13.77
N LEU A 21 27.20 11.10 12.91
CA LEU A 21 26.24 11.85 12.12
C LEU A 21 24.86 11.18 12.19
N ASP A 22 23.85 11.98 12.50
CA ASP A 22 22.47 11.56 12.28
C ASP A 22 22.07 11.85 10.84
N ILE A 23 21.58 10.83 10.15
CA ILE A 23 21.17 10.93 8.76
C ILE A 23 19.65 10.79 8.60
N ASP A 24 19.09 11.64 7.75
CA ASP A 24 17.71 11.49 7.27
C ASP A 24 17.74 10.61 6.01
N ILE A 25 17.27 9.37 6.18
CA ILE A 25 17.19 8.41 5.07
C ILE A 25 15.86 8.62 4.36
N LYS A 26 15.92 9.16 3.16
CA LYS A 26 14.76 9.25 2.29
C LYS A 26 14.80 8.10 1.28
N LEU A 27 13.68 7.37 1.18
CA LEU A 27 13.48 6.51 0.03
C LEU A 27 13.33 7.43 -1.18
N PRO A 28 14.26 7.42 -2.13
CA PRO A 28 14.04 8.13 -3.36
C PRO A 28 12.82 7.49 -4.03
N MET A 29 11.92 8.31 -4.56
CA MET A 29 10.97 7.81 -5.56
C MET A 29 11.80 7.36 -6.75
N ILE A 30 12.07 6.06 -6.81
CA ILE A 30 13.03 5.49 -7.76
C ILE A 30 12.40 5.50 -9.15
N LYS A 31 12.53 6.63 -9.83
CA LYS A 31 12.34 6.67 -11.29
C LYS A 31 13.57 6.13 -12.05
N HIS A 32 14.73 6.08 -11.41
CA HIS A 32 15.99 5.70 -12.05
C HIS A 32 16.85 4.82 -11.14
N HIS A 33 16.79 3.49 -11.33
CA HIS A 33 17.64 2.51 -10.63
C HIS A 33 19.15 2.67 -10.91
N ILE A 34 19.52 3.42 -11.95
CA ILE A 34 20.90 3.68 -12.37
C ILE A 34 21.69 4.36 -11.25
N ASN A 35 21.03 5.17 -10.44
CA ASN A 35 21.66 6.01 -9.43
C ASN A 35 21.53 5.48 -7.98
N GLY A 36 21.32 4.19 -7.78
CA GLY A 36 21.16 3.54 -6.48
C GLY A 36 19.71 3.26 -6.10
N HIS A 37 19.52 2.29 -5.21
CA HIS A 37 18.19 1.86 -4.73
C HIS A 37 17.74 2.70 -3.53
N ILE A 38 18.68 3.13 -2.71
CA ILE A 38 18.47 3.98 -1.54
C ILE A 38 19.51 5.09 -1.57
N ARG A 39 19.11 6.29 -1.14
CA ARG A 39 20.00 7.44 -1.03
C ARG A 39 19.83 8.16 0.28
N PHE A 40 20.89 8.68 0.80
CA PHE A 40 20.84 9.66 1.86
C PHE A 40 21.83 10.79 1.61
N TYR A 41 21.53 11.95 2.14
CA TYR A 41 22.35 13.14 2.01
C TYR A 41 23.28 13.27 3.21
N SER A 42 24.53 13.63 2.98
CA SER A 42 25.51 13.91 4.01
C SER A 42 26.42 15.04 3.57
N THR A 43 26.65 15.97 4.45
CA THR A 43 27.63 17.05 4.25
C THR A 43 29.05 16.61 4.62
N LYS A 44 29.20 15.45 5.27
CA LYS A 44 30.50 14.88 5.62
C LYS A 44 30.99 13.95 4.51
N ASP A 45 32.29 13.91 4.32
CA ASP A 45 32.94 12.94 3.45
C ASP A 45 32.77 11.52 4.02
N LEU A 46 32.15 10.64 3.25
CA LEU A 46 31.91 9.25 3.61
C LEU A 46 32.72 8.27 2.78
N GLN A 47 33.69 8.72 1.98
CA GLN A 47 34.46 7.90 1.07
C GLN A 47 35.11 6.69 1.76
N ASN A 48 35.71 6.91 2.93
CA ASN A 48 36.38 5.85 3.71
C ASN A 48 35.43 4.91 4.45
N VAL A 49 34.14 5.24 4.50
CA VAL A 49 33.12 4.48 5.25
C VAL A 49 32.29 3.61 4.33
N VAL A 50 32.23 3.95 3.04
CA VAL A 50 31.40 3.26 2.04
C VAL A 50 31.81 1.79 1.86
N GLU A 51 33.11 1.46 1.88
CA GLU A 51 33.61 0.09 1.77
C GLU A 51 33.20 -0.73 2.99
N LYS A 52 33.39 -0.20 4.20
CA LYS A 52 32.97 -0.87 5.45
C LYS A 52 31.45 -1.11 5.51
N LEU A 53 30.65 -0.21 4.92
CA LEU A 53 29.20 -0.38 4.87
C LEU A 53 28.79 -1.61 4.04
N VAL A 54 29.52 -1.91 2.97
CA VAL A 54 29.29 -3.13 2.16
C VAL A 54 29.70 -4.40 2.89
N GLU A 55 30.77 -4.32 3.71
CA GLU A 55 31.25 -5.47 4.51
C GLU A 55 30.29 -5.78 5.66
N ASP A 56 29.86 -4.75 6.42
CA ASP A 56 29.05 -4.90 7.63
C ASP A 56 27.57 -5.20 7.32
N LEU A 57 27.02 -4.62 6.25
CA LEU A 57 25.63 -4.82 5.85
C LEU A 57 25.52 -5.81 4.70
N THR A 58 25.38 -7.09 5.02
CA THR A 58 25.36 -8.20 4.06
C THR A 58 24.33 -8.06 2.93
N ILE A 59 23.27 -7.26 3.14
CA ILE A 59 22.22 -6.99 2.15
C ILE A 59 22.61 -5.93 1.12
N VAL A 60 23.70 -5.19 1.38
CA VAL A 60 24.25 -4.19 0.46
C VAL A 60 25.10 -4.89 -0.58
N GLU A 61 24.87 -4.60 -1.84
CA GLU A 61 25.68 -5.10 -2.96
C GLU A 61 26.87 -4.20 -3.22
N ARG A 62 26.61 -2.90 -3.29
CA ARG A 62 27.61 -1.87 -3.45
C ARG A 62 27.12 -0.52 -2.94
N CYS A 63 28.05 0.35 -2.66
CA CYS A 63 27.78 1.71 -2.25
C CYS A 63 28.69 2.67 -3.03
N SER A 64 28.22 3.87 -3.29
CA SER A 64 29.05 4.94 -3.86
C SER A 64 28.74 6.24 -3.19
N TRP A 65 29.79 7.00 -2.90
CA TRP A 65 29.67 8.35 -2.35
C TRP A 65 29.91 9.40 -3.45
N SER A 66 29.18 10.48 -3.36
CA SER A 66 29.33 11.70 -4.15
C SER A 66 29.35 12.88 -3.16
N SER A 67 29.79 14.05 -3.58
CA SER A 67 29.94 15.24 -2.70
C SER A 67 28.71 15.52 -1.84
N ASP A 68 27.50 15.18 -2.29
CA ASP A 68 26.25 15.59 -1.65
C ASP A 68 25.39 14.42 -1.17
N TYR A 69 25.64 13.20 -1.68
CA TYR A 69 24.82 12.05 -1.36
C TYR A 69 25.55 10.72 -1.48
N THR A 70 25.09 9.76 -0.70
CA THR A 70 25.50 8.36 -0.79
C THR A 70 24.41 7.55 -1.46
N SER A 71 24.80 6.75 -2.46
CA SER A 71 23.91 5.81 -3.16
C SER A 71 24.23 4.38 -2.73
N ILE A 72 23.20 3.62 -2.41
CA ILE A 72 23.29 2.23 -1.99
C ILE A 72 22.54 1.35 -2.99
N TRP A 73 23.19 0.27 -3.45
CA TRP A 73 22.57 -0.81 -4.22
C TRP A 73 22.39 -2.02 -3.32
N LEU A 74 21.22 -2.59 -3.35
CA LEU A 74 20.84 -3.76 -2.55
C LEU A 74 21.01 -5.03 -3.39
N LYS A 75 21.38 -6.14 -2.76
CA LYS A 75 21.36 -7.47 -3.35
C LYS A 75 19.92 -7.87 -3.64
N LYS A 76 19.49 -7.73 -4.90
CA LYS A 76 18.08 -7.85 -5.30
C LYS A 76 17.49 -9.20 -4.92
N GLU A 77 18.20 -10.30 -5.14
CA GLU A 77 17.72 -11.64 -4.82
C GLU A 77 17.45 -11.79 -3.33
N LEU A 78 18.39 -11.40 -2.47
CA LEU A 78 18.26 -11.49 -1.02
C LEU A 78 17.13 -10.59 -0.52
N TRP A 79 17.06 -9.34 -1.03
CA TRP A 79 15.99 -8.42 -0.68
C TRP A 79 14.62 -8.98 -1.05
N THR A 80 14.46 -9.42 -2.29
CA THR A 80 13.20 -9.98 -2.80
C THR A 80 12.77 -11.21 -2.01
N SER A 81 13.68 -12.17 -1.81
CA SER A 81 13.40 -13.37 -1.03
C SER A 81 12.90 -13.04 0.37
N THR A 82 13.54 -12.07 1.03
CA THR A 82 13.15 -11.67 2.39
C THR A 82 11.79 -11.00 2.41
N VAL A 83 11.54 -10.03 1.52
CA VAL A 83 10.25 -9.32 1.42
C VAL A 83 9.10 -10.30 1.16
N MET A 84 9.27 -11.21 0.17
CA MET A 84 8.23 -12.19 -0.14
C MET A 84 7.92 -13.12 1.03
N LYS A 85 8.98 -13.59 1.74
CA LYS A 85 8.80 -14.41 2.95
C LYS A 85 8.08 -13.64 4.06
N GLU A 86 8.46 -12.39 4.32
CA GLU A 86 7.80 -11.56 5.32
C GLU A 86 6.31 -11.37 5.01
N ILE A 87 5.95 -11.06 3.76
CA ILE A 87 4.56 -10.87 3.36
C ILE A 87 3.75 -12.15 3.56
N LEU A 88 4.24 -13.28 3.04
CA LEU A 88 3.48 -14.52 3.03
C LEU A 88 3.40 -15.19 4.41
N ILE A 89 4.43 -15.04 5.24
CA ILE A 89 4.40 -15.54 6.63
C ILE A 89 3.47 -14.68 7.48
N SER A 90 3.52 -13.36 7.34
CA SER A 90 2.70 -12.44 8.12
C SER A 90 1.25 -12.38 7.63
N GLY A 91 0.99 -12.64 6.35
CA GLY A 91 -0.33 -12.61 5.74
C GLY A 91 -1.06 -11.29 6.00
N CYS A 92 -2.28 -11.36 6.55
CA CYS A 92 -3.09 -10.19 6.91
C CYS A 92 -2.45 -9.31 8.01
N LYS A 93 -1.41 -9.78 8.68
CA LYS A 93 -0.65 -8.99 9.66
C LYS A 93 0.57 -8.30 9.06
N TYR A 94 0.87 -8.49 7.78
CA TYR A 94 1.98 -7.77 7.15
C TYR A 94 1.71 -6.26 7.19
N GLY A 95 2.65 -5.50 7.74
CA GLY A 95 2.52 -4.07 8.02
C GLY A 95 2.08 -3.74 9.44
N SER A 96 1.67 -4.74 10.25
CA SER A 96 1.34 -4.51 11.65
C SER A 96 2.61 -4.37 12.50
N ASN A 97 2.51 -3.54 13.53
CA ASN A 97 3.52 -3.42 14.57
C ASN A 97 2.85 -3.31 15.95
N ASP A 98 3.64 -3.50 17.01
CA ASP A 98 3.21 -3.40 18.39
C ASP A 98 3.78 -2.15 19.08
N ASP A 99 4.19 -1.12 18.32
CA ASP A 99 4.88 0.07 18.83
C ASP A 99 4.05 0.83 19.88
N HIS A 100 2.72 0.71 19.81
CA HIS A 100 1.78 1.37 20.72
C HIS A 100 0.98 0.40 21.59
N GLN A 101 1.51 -0.81 21.82
CA GLN A 101 0.87 -1.81 22.68
C GLN A 101 0.61 -1.25 24.09
N GLY A 102 -0.62 -1.43 24.59
CA GLY A 102 -1.05 -0.88 25.87
C GLY A 102 -1.62 0.55 25.81
N THR A 103 -1.48 1.25 24.69
CA THR A 103 -2.10 2.57 24.52
C THR A 103 -3.54 2.43 24.02
N VAL A 104 -4.50 2.93 24.82
CA VAL A 104 -5.93 2.88 24.48
C VAL A 104 -6.35 4.19 23.81
N VAL A 105 -7.02 4.09 22.68
CA VAL A 105 -7.61 5.25 21.98
C VAL A 105 -9.09 5.00 21.70
N SER A 106 -9.89 6.06 21.81
CA SER A 106 -11.31 6.07 21.47
C SER A 106 -11.51 7.00 20.28
N VAL A 107 -12.12 6.53 19.22
CA VAL A 107 -12.40 7.37 18.04
C VAL A 107 -13.90 7.51 17.86
N SER A 108 -14.41 8.72 18.02
CA SER A 108 -15.82 9.06 17.84
C SER A 108 -16.02 10.05 16.69
N SER A 109 -17.26 10.29 16.32
CA SER A 109 -17.63 11.31 15.35
C SER A 109 -18.84 12.09 15.85
N ASP A 110 -19.02 13.32 15.36
CA ASP A 110 -20.25 14.08 15.62
C ASP A 110 -21.48 13.32 15.08
N GLU A 111 -22.64 13.59 15.67
CA GLU A 111 -23.92 13.18 15.09
C GLU A 111 -24.09 13.79 13.71
N CYS A 112 -24.44 12.96 12.76
CA CYS A 112 -24.44 13.30 11.34
C CYS A 112 -25.83 13.18 10.73
N ASN A 113 -26.15 14.12 9.85
CA ASN A 113 -27.27 14.05 8.92
C ASN A 113 -26.90 13.26 7.65
N ASP A 114 -27.82 13.04 6.73
CA ASP A 114 -27.60 12.37 5.45
C ASP A 114 -26.85 13.27 4.44
N SER A 115 -25.63 13.68 4.77
CA SER A 115 -24.76 14.46 3.88
C SER A 115 -23.52 13.67 3.47
N VAL A 116 -22.97 13.97 2.29
CA VAL A 116 -21.73 13.32 1.81
C VAL A 116 -20.54 13.65 2.72
N THR A 117 -20.53 14.81 3.38
CA THR A 117 -19.53 15.12 4.41
C THR A 117 -19.61 14.15 5.59
N CYS A 118 -20.82 13.79 6.01
CA CYS A 118 -21.00 12.82 7.10
C CYS A 118 -20.60 11.41 6.68
N LEU A 119 -20.84 11.04 5.43
CA LEU A 119 -20.31 9.79 4.87
C LEU A 119 -18.76 9.78 4.91
N ARG A 120 -18.12 10.89 4.51
CA ARG A 120 -16.65 11.02 4.60
C ARG A 120 -16.14 10.88 6.03
N ILE A 121 -16.81 11.50 7.00
CA ILE A 121 -16.47 11.39 8.43
C ILE A 121 -16.55 9.94 8.90
N ALA A 122 -17.61 9.21 8.54
CA ALA A 122 -17.77 7.80 8.91
C ALA A 122 -16.65 6.93 8.34
N LEU A 123 -16.34 7.07 7.05
CA LEU A 123 -15.25 6.34 6.39
C LEU A 123 -13.88 6.70 6.98
N LEU A 124 -13.63 7.98 7.28
CA LEU A 124 -12.39 8.44 7.89
C LEU A 124 -12.23 7.84 9.29
N LYS A 125 -13.29 7.84 10.11
CA LYS A 125 -13.30 7.23 11.45
C LYS A 125 -12.95 5.74 11.37
N GLU A 126 -13.59 5.00 10.48
CA GLU A 126 -13.34 3.56 10.29
C GLU A 126 -11.88 3.30 9.88
N ALA A 127 -11.37 4.01 8.89
CA ALA A 127 -9.98 3.87 8.46
C ALA A 127 -8.99 4.19 9.60
N ILE A 128 -9.23 5.24 10.39
CA ILE A 128 -8.40 5.58 11.57
C ILE A 128 -8.40 4.44 12.58
N GLN A 129 -9.56 3.87 12.90
CA GLN A 129 -9.67 2.76 13.84
C GLN A 129 -8.90 1.52 13.35
N ASN A 130 -9.01 1.19 12.07
CA ASN A 130 -8.32 0.06 11.47
C ASN A 130 -6.79 0.26 11.49
N MET A 131 -6.31 1.44 11.07
CA MET A 131 -4.89 1.78 11.12
C MET A 131 -4.34 1.81 12.54
N ALA A 132 -5.07 2.36 13.51
CA ALA A 132 -4.67 2.37 14.91
C ALA A 132 -4.49 0.94 15.44
N LYS A 133 -5.46 0.04 15.21
CA LYS A 133 -5.35 -1.39 15.59
C LYS A 133 -4.11 -2.04 14.99
N THR A 134 -3.83 -1.79 13.72
CA THR A 134 -2.67 -2.35 13.00
C THR A 134 -1.34 -1.86 13.57
N ASN A 135 -1.31 -0.68 14.20
CA ASN A 135 -0.13 -0.12 14.87
C ASN A 135 -0.10 -0.38 16.39
N GLY A 136 -0.84 -1.38 16.87
CA GLY A 136 -0.80 -1.84 18.26
C GLY A 136 -1.67 -1.06 19.23
N TYR A 137 -2.40 -0.02 18.80
CA TYR A 137 -3.36 0.65 19.67
C TYR A 137 -4.56 -0.24 19.99
N THR A 138 -5.02 -0.17 21.23
CA THR A 138 -6.29 -0.79 21.64
C THR A 138 -7.43 0.21 21.44
N ILE A 139 -8.47 -0.17 20.72
CA ILE A 139 -9.68 0.67 20.59
C ILE A 139 -10.61 0.40 21.77
N GLY A 140 -10.85 1.43 22.59
CA GLY A 140 -11.66 1.30 23.80
C GLY A 140 -12.16 2.67 24.30
N SER A 141 -13.09 2.66 25.29
CA SER A 141 -13.71 3.89 25.83
C SER A 141 -12.82 4.64 26.83
N ASN A 142 -11.86 3.95 27.46
CA ASN A 142 -11.09 4.49 28.60
C ASN A 142 -9.71 5.04 28.21
N GLY A 143 -9.53 5.46 26.95
CA GLY A 143 -8.27 5.96 26.43
C GLY A 143 -8.34 7.42 25.96
N LEU A 144 -7.30 7.83 25.22
CA LEU A 144 -7.30 9.13 24.55
C LEU A 144 -8.49 9.22 23.59
N HIS A 145 -9.34 10.21 23.82
CA HIS A 145 -10.54 10.41 23.00
C HIS A 145 -10.23 11.31 21.79
N LEU A 146 -10.33 10.74 20.59
CA LEU A 146 -10.20 11.44 19.31
C LEU A 146 -11.58 11.68 18.70
N LEU A 147 -11.89 12.93 18.36
CA LEU A 147 -13.16 13.31 17.75
C LEU A 147 -12.97 13.67 16.27
N VAL A 148 -13.59 12.95 15.36
CA VAL A 148 -13.63 13.31 13.93
C VAL A 148 -14.83 14.23 13.68
N SER A 149 -14.60 15.49 13.31
CA SER A 149 -15.65 16.49 13.13
C SER A 149 -15.39 17.42 11.96
N LYS A 150 -16.48 17.94 11.36
CA LYS A 150 -16.41 19.02 10.35
C LYS A 150 -16.30 20.42 10.97
N LYS A 151 -16.54 20.55 12.27
CA LYS A 151 -16.52 21.82 13.00
C LYS A 151 -15.24 21.94 13.80
N ASN A 152 -14.55 23.06 13.64
CA ASN A 152 -13.47 23.42 14.55
C ASN A 152 -14.11 23.81 15.92
N LYS A 153 -13.85 23.00 16.95
CA LYS A 153 -14.34 23.26 18.31
C LYS A 153 -13.20 23.86 19.12
N PRO A 154 -13.32 25.08 19.61
CA PRO A 154 -12.29 25.66 20.48
C PRO A 154 -12.11 24.79 21.73
N CYS A 155 -10.88 24.63 22.17
CA CYS A 155 -10.48 23.85 23.35
C CYS A 155 -10.54 22.32 23.23
N ASN A 156 -10.46 21.76 22.03
CA ASN A 156 -10.37 20.32 21.88
C ASN A 156 -9.07 19.94 21.13
N ASP A 157 -8.01 19.66 21.88
CA ASP A 157 -6.69 19.29 21.33
C ASP A 157 -6.71 17.95 20.58
N ASN A 158 -7.78 17.16 20.74
CA ASN A 158 -7.93 15.84 20.18
C ASN A 158 -8.91 15.81 18.99
N LEU A 159 -9.03 16.94 18.28
CA LEU A 159 -9.94 17.10 17.15
C LEU A 159 -9.24 16.75 15.82
N ILE A 160 -9.76 15.75 15.13
CA ILE A 160 -9.41 15.44 13.74
C ILE A 160 -10.42 16.18 12.83
N LEU A 161 -9.98 17.30 12.28
CA LEU A 161 -10.82 18.12 11.41
C LEU A 161 -11.06 17.43 10.07
N CYS A 162 -12.32 17.20 9.71
CA CYS A 162 -12.73 16.70 8.40
C CYS A 162 -13.28 17.83 7.53
N GLY A 163 -12.61 18.13 6.42
CA GLY A 163 -13.06 19.14 5.46
C GLY A 163 -14.39 18.75 4.80
N ASN A 164 -15.18 19.77 4.47
CA ASN A 164 -16.48 19.57 3.83
C ASN A 164 -16.38 18.92 2.45
N VAL A 165 -17.41 18.19 2.07
CA VAL A 165 -17.64 17.73 0.71
C VAL A 165 -18.70 18.62 0.08
N VAL A 166 -18.31 19.37 -0.95
CA VAL A 166 -19.25 20.17 -1.75
C VAL A 166 -19.98 19.23 -2.70
N CYS A 167 -21.25 19.01 -2.41
CA CYS A 167 -22.12 18.12 -3.16
C CYS A 167 -23.58 18.55 -2.93
N ASN A 168 -24.35 18.67 -4.02
CA ASN A 168 -25.75 19.16 -3.97
C ASN A 168 -26.77 18.04 -3.74
N VAL A 169 -26.32 16.86 -3.31
CA VAL A 169 -27.18 15.70 -3.07
C VAL A 169 -26.93 15.08 -1.70
N THR A 170 -27.88 14.29 -1.20
CA THR A 170 -27.72 13.51 0.02
C THR A 170 -26.72 12.36 -0.17
N ALA A 171 -26.19 11.80 0.92
CA ALA A 171 -25.30 10.65 0.85
C ALA A 171 -25.96 9.44 0.17
N LYS A 172 -27.25 9.23 0.39
CA LYS A 172 -28.03 8.19 -0.28
C LYS A 172 -28.08 8.39 -1.79
N GLN A 173 -28.43 9.61 -2.24
CA GLN A 173 -28.48 9.96 -3.66
C GLN A 173 -27.09 9.90 -4.31
N TYR A 174 -26.03 10.29 -3.60
CA TYR A 174 -24.67 10.19 -4.06
C TYR A 174 -24.25 8.74 -4.31
N LYS A 175 -24.53 7.83 -3.38
CA LYS A 175 -24.30 6.40 -3.54
C LYS A 175 -25.07 5.85 -4.75
N GLN A 176 -26.35 6.19 -4.88
CA GLN A 176 -27.18 5.75 -6.00
C GLN A 176 -26.63 6.22 -7.36
N ARG A 177 -26.25 7.50 -7.49
CA ARG A 177 -25.62 8.03 -8.73
C ARG A 177 -24.34 7.30 -9.10
N LYS A 178 -23.49 6.98 -8.11
CA LYS A 178 -22.28 6.19 -8.33
C LYS A 178 -22.60 4.77 -8.79
N GLN A 179 -23.57 4.13 -8.18
CA GLN A 179 -24.00 2.78 -8.56
C GLN A 179 -24.56 2.76 -9.99
N GLU A 180 -25.42 3.69 -10.36
CA GLU A 180 -25.95 3.84 -11.71
C GLU A 180 -24.84 4.07 -12.76
N ALA A 181 -23.84 4.92 -12.43
CA ALA A 181 -22.71 5.16 -13.31
C ALA A 181 -21.88 3.89 -13.56
N ILE A 182 -21.59 3.12 -12.50
CA ILE A 182 -20.82 1.87 -12.60
C ILE A 182 -21.63 0.81 -13.36
N THR A 183 -22.93 0.69 -13.11
CA THR A 183 -23.81 -0.22 -13.87
C THR A 183 -23.80 0.10 -15.37
N LYS A 184 -23.88 1.38 -15.75
CA LYS A 184 -23.78 1.80 -17.16
C LYS A 184 -22.42 1.46 -17.78
N MET A 185 -21.32 1.64 -17.03
CA MET A 185 -19.98 1.29 -17.50
C MET A 185 -19.80 -0.22 -17.70
N SER A 186 -20.39 -1.03 -16.84
CA SER A 186 -20.35 -2.50 -16.95
C SER A 186 -21.21 -3.01 -18.12
N ALA A 187 -22.40 -2.48 -18.32
CA ALA A 187 -23.29 -2.87 -19.41
C ALA A 187 -22.68 -2.67 -20.83
N ASN A 188 -21.79 -1.68 -20.98
CA ASN A 188 -21.10 -1.43 -22.25
C ASN A 188 -19.95 -2.43 -22.55
N ARG A 189 -19.59 -3.31 -21.62
CA ARG A 189 -18.43 -4.23 -21.75
C ARG A 189 -18.83 -5.69 -21.95
N ILE A 190 -20.08 -6.05 -21.70
CA ILE A 190 -20.52 -7.46 -21.67
C ILE A 190 -21.77 -7.61 -22.53
N GLU A 191 -21.65 -8.41 -23.58
CA GLU A 191 -22.77 -8.74 -24.49
C GLU A 191 -23.76 -9.75 -23.92
N SER A 192 -23.52 -10.38 -22.77
CA SER A 192 -24.31 -11.55 -22.36
C SER A 192 -24.66 -11.74 -20.89
N ASP A 193 -23.96 -11.14 -19.92
CA ASP A 193 -24.30 -11.34 -18.50
C ASP A 193 -24.18 -10.05 -17.68
N GLU A 194 -25.27 -9.70 -16.97
CA GLU A 194 -25.23 -8.59 -15.99
C GLU A 194 -24.31 -8.97 -14.83
N TYR A 195 -23.41 -8.06 -14.45
CA TYR A 195 -22.63 -8.23 -13.22
C TYR A 195 -23.57 -8.46 -12.02
N PRO A 196 -23.25 -9.41 -11.13
CA PRO A 196 -24.01 -9.59 -9.90
C PRO A 196 -24.10 -8.25 -9.14
N ILE A 197 -25.29 -7.94 -8.63
CA ILE A 197 -25.59 -6.70 -7.90
C ILE A 197 -24.60 -6.49 -6.75
N ASP A 198 -24.13 -7.57 -6.14
CA ASP A 198 -23.12 -7.54 -5.06
C ASP A 198 -21.78 -6.97 -5.55
N ILE A 199 -21.31 -7.36 -6.73
CA ILE A 199 -20.07 -6.85 -7.32
C ILE A 199 -20.18 -5.34 -7.61
N ILE A 200 -21.29 -4.91 -8.19
CA ILE A 200 -21.54 -3.48 -8.45
C ILE A 200 -21.54 -2.68 -7.14
N SER A 201 -22.17 -3.22 -6.10
CA SER A 201 -22.20 -2.58 -4.78
C SER A 201 -20.80 -2.43 -4.18
N LYS A 202 -19.94 -3.45 -4.24
CA LYS A 202 -18.56 -3.42 -3.76
C LYS A 202 -17.69 -2.44 -4.56
N LEU A 203 -17.84 -2.42 -5.88
CA LEU A 203 -17.15 -1.45 -6.75
C LEU A 203 -17.56 -0.01 -6.44
N CYS A 204 -18.87 0.20 -6.24
CA CYS A 204 -19.40 1.50 -5.83
C CYS A 204 -18.79 1.95 -4.50
N HIS A 205 -18.76 1.07 -3.50
CA HIS A 205 -18.16 1.35 -2.20
C HIS A 205 -16.68 1.70 -2.33
N ALA A 206 -15.88 0.89 -3.04
CA ALA A 206 -14.46 1.14 -3.28
C ALA A 206 -14.22 2.49 -3.96
N SER A 207 -15.03 2.84 -4.96
CA SER A 207 -14.95 4.12 -5.67
C SER A 207 -15.24 5.29 -4.73
N ILE A 208 -16.26 5.18 -3.87
CA ILE A 208 -16.64 6.21 -2.89
C ILE A 208 -15.54 6.38 -1.83
N VAL A 209 -15.05 5.28 -1.25
CA VAL A 209 -13.98 5.31 -0.25
C VAL A 209 -12.76 6.02 -0.81
N TYR A 210 -12.32 5.63 -2.01
CA TYR A 210 -11.15 6.23 -2.63
C TYR A 210 -11.37 7.73 -2.93
N GLU A 211 -12.49 8.11 -3.51
CA GLU A 211 -12.79 9.52 -3.85
C GLU A 211 -12.80 10.41 -2.60
N LEU A 212 -13.39 9.94 -1.49
CA LEU A 212 -13.56 10.73 -0.28
C LEU A 212 -12.32 10.72 0.64
N LEU A 213 -11.46 9.68 0.58
CA LEU A 213 -10.28 9.56 1.44
C LEU A 213 -8.94 9.85 0.75
N SER A 214 -8.89 9.93 -0.58
CA SER A 214 -7.65 10.21 -1.33
C SER A 214 -7.11 11.62 -1.14
N VAL A 215 -7.93 12.53 -0.64
CA VAL A 215 -7.57 13.91 -0.32
C VAL A 215 -7.36 14.03 1.19
N ARG A 216 -6.33 14.79 1.61
CA ARG A 216 -6.05 15.03 3.03
C ARG A 216 -7.32 15.41 3.78
N HIS A 217 -7.53 14.79 4.95
CA HIS A 217 -8.81 14.86 5.68
C HIS A 217 -9.31 16.29 5.95
N CYS A 218 -8.42 17.26 6.22
CA CYS A 218 -8.79 18.65 6.51
C CYS A 218 -9.16 19.48 5.27
N LYS A 219 -8.89 18.99 4.05
CA LYS A 219 -9.20 19.73 2.82
C LYS A 219 -10.63 19.50 2.37
N VAL A 220 -11.21 20.55 1.75
CA VAL A 220 -12.51 20.47 1.09
C VAL A 220 -12.39 19.65 -0.19
N ILE A 221 -13.41 18.83 -0.48
CA ILE A 221 -13.56 18.06 -1.72
C ILE A 221 -14.75 18.62 -2.50
N ASN A 222 -14.59 18.81 -3.81
CA ASN A 222 -15.67 19.14 -4.71
C ASN A 222 -15.95 17.98 -5.67
N THR A 223 -16.99 17.19 -5.38
CA THR A 223 -17.35 16.01 -6.18
C THR A 223 -18.06 16.35 -7.50
N GLU A 224 -18.44 17.60 -7.72
CA GLU A 224 -19.14 18.04 -8.94
C GLU A 224 -18.17 18.49 -10.03
N CYS A 225 -17.07 19.14 -9.64
CA CYS A 225 -16.07 19.69 -10.55
C CYS A 225 -14.84 18.83 -10.73
N ASP A 226 -14.46 18.07 -9.70
CA ASP A 226 -13.25 17.24 -9.73
C ASP A 226 -13.55 15.85 -10.30
N THR A 227 -13.13 15.65 -11.55
CA THR A 227 -13.28 14.37 -12.26
C THR A 227 -12.05 13.47 -12.13
N SER A 228 -10.95 13.97 -11.56
CA SER A 228 -9.64 13.32 -11.59
C SER A 228 -9.61 11.95 -10.88
N ASN A 229 -10.46 11.76 -9.86
CA ASN A 229 -10.46 10.56 -9.03
C ASN A 229 -11.74 9.70 -9.18
N LYS A 230 -12.66 10.04 -10.07
CA LYS A 230 -13.98 9.36 -10.17
C LYS A 230 -13.87 7.86 -10.43
N ASP A 231 -12.90 7.43 -11.23
CA ASP A 231 -12.73 6.05 -11.68
C ASP A 231 -11.53 5.34 -11.01
N SER A 232 -10.85 6.05 -10.13
CA SER A 232 -9.61 5.54 -9.51
C SER A 232 -9.84 4.29 -8.66
N GLY A 233 -10.94 4.22 -7.90
CA GLY A 233 -11.30 3.04 -7.13
C GLY A 233 -11.57 1.81 -8.01
N ILE A 234 -12.18 2.02 -9.19
CA ILE A 234 -12.43 0.95 -10.18
C ILE A 234 -11.11 0.49 -10.79
N PHE A 235 -10.21 1.42 -11.14
CA PHE A 235 -8.89 1.09 -11.67
C PHE A 235 -8.07 0.24 -10.67
N ILE A 236 -8.10 0.58 -9.40
CA ILE A 236 -7.46 -0.17 -8.31
C ILE A 236 -8.03 -1.58 -8.24
N MET A 237 -9.36 -1.70 -8.19
CA MET A 237 -10.03 -3.00 -8.08
C MET A 237 -9.78 -3.87 -9.31
N TYR A 238 -9.79 -3.28 -10.50
CA TYR A 238 -9.48 -3.97 -11.75
C TYR A 238 -8.07 -4.59 -11.74
N ASN A 239 -7.04 -3.86 -11.27
CA ASN A 239 -5.68 -4.39 -11.20
C ASN A 239 -5.56 -5.51 -10.15
N TYR A 240 -6.25 -5.39 -9.02
CA TYR A 240 -6.35 -6.48 -8.04
C TYR A 240 -7.01 -7.73 -8.63
N SER A 241 -8.19 -7.59 -9.26
CA SER A 241 -8.92 -8.70 -9.89
C SER A 241 -8.07 -9.41 -10.95
N ARG A 242 -7.30 -8.67 -11.76
CA ARG A 242 -6.40 -9.26 -12.76
C ARG A 242 -5.35 -10.17 -12.12
N LEU A 243 -4.76 -9.77 -11.00
CA LEU A 243 -3.81 -10.63 -10.27
C LEU A 243 -4.50 -11.88 -9.71
N CYS A 244 -5.70 -11.72 -9.16
CA CYS A 244 -6.52 -12.85 -8.68
C CYS A 244 -6.85 -13.82 -9.81
N GLN A 245 -7.19 -13.33 -11.01
CA GLN A 245 -7.46 -14.17 -12.18
C GLN A 245 -6.21 -14.96 -12.63
N VAL A 246 -5.03 -14.33 -12.61
CA VAL A 246 -3.76 -15.05 -12.89
C VAL A 246 -3.55 -16.17 -11.88
N TRP A 247 -3.76 -15.87 -10.59
CA TRP A 247 -3.62 -16.88 -9.53
C TRP A 247 -4.61 -18.04 -9.69
N LYS A 248 -5.90 -17.74 -9.93
CA LYS A 248 -6.93 -18.76 -10.19
C LYS A 248 -6.64 -19.59 -11.45
N ALA A 249 -6.15 -18.96 -12.51
CA ALA A 249 -5.77 -19.68 -13.72
C ALA A 249 -4.60 -20.65 -13.47
N TYR A 250 -3.62 -20.25 -12.67
CA TYR A 250 -2.56 -21.14 -12.23
C TYR A 250 -3.09 -22.31 -11.40
N GLU A 251 -3.91 -22.06 -10.37
CA GLU A 251 -4.51 -23.09 -9.51
C GLU A 251 -5.36 -24.10 -10.33
N LYS A 252 -6.12 -23.59 -11.29
CA LYS A 252 -6.88 -24.43 -12.23
C LYS A 252 -5.92 -25.31 -13.04
N GLY A 253 -4.82 -24.75 -13.56
CA GLY A 253 -3.80 -25.50 -14.29
C GLY A 253 -3.13 -26.59 -13.45
N VAL A 254 -2.96 -26.38 -12.13
CA VAL A 254 -2.47 -27.40 -11.19
C VAL A 254 -3.49 -28.53 -11.04
N ILE A 255 -4.78 -28.19 -10.87
CA ILE A 255 -5.86 -29.19 -10.75
C ILE A 255 -5.97 -30.04 -12.03
N GLU A 256 -5.80 -29.42 -13.19
CA GLU A 256 -5.84 -30.07 -14.52
C GLU A 256 -4.53 -30.80 -14.86
N ASN A 257 -3.55 -30.86 -13.96
CA ASN A 257 -2.20 -31.44 -14.18
C ASN A 257 -1.42 -30.78 -15.34
N HIS A 258 -1.72 -29.51 -15.63
CA HIS A 258 -0.96 -28.72 -16.59
C HIS A 258 0.29 -28.09 -15.95
N TYR A 259 0.19 -27.73 -14.67
CA TYR A 259 1.31 -27.22 -13.86
C TYR A 259 1.53 -28.09 -12.63
N GLU A 260 2.79 -28.17 -12.19
CA GLU A 260 3.12 -28.70 -10.89
C GLU A 260 2.70 -27.71 -9.78
N PRO A 261 2.41 -28.20 -8.54
CA PRO A 261 2.19 -27.32 -7.40
C PRO A 261 3.33 -26.34 -7.21
N LEU A 262 3.01 -25.12 -6.72
CA LEU A 262 4.01 -24.08 -6.48
C LEU A 262 5.09 -24.58 -5.51
N PRO A 263 6.36 -24.62 -5.89
CA PRO A 263 7.45 -25.07 -5.03
C PRO A 263 7.57 -24.18 -3.79
N ASP A 264 8.16 -24.71 -2.72
CA ASP A 264 8.41 -23.93 -1.50
C ASP A 264 9.20 -22.66 -1.80
N ILE A 265 8.83 -21.56 -1.13
CA ILE A 265 9.45 -20.25 -1.32
C ILE A 265 10.98 -20.26 -1.10
N GLY A 266 11.48 -21.19 -0.27
CA GLY A 266 12.90 -21.35 0.00
C GLY A 266 13.70 -21.89 -1.19
N SER A 267 13.04 -22.57 -2.13
CA SER A 267 13.64 -23.14 -3.34
C SER A 267 13.59 -22.22 -4.56
N ILE A 268 12.91 -21.06 -4.45
CA ILE A 268 12.72 -20.15 -5.57
C ILE A 268 13.95 -19.25 -5.77
N ASN A 269 14.43 -19.22 -7.00
CA ASN A 269 15.48 -18.27 -7.42
C ASN A 269 14.84 -16.92 -7.77
N PHE A 270 14.77 -16.01 -6.81
CA PHE A 270 14.28 -14.65 -7.03
C PHE A 270 15.26 -13.75 -7.80
N GLY A 271 16.49 -14.19 -8.03
CA GLY A 271 17.44 -13.50 -8.91
C GLY A 271 16.98 -13.43 -10.37
N LEU A 272 16.00 -14.28 -10.76
CA LEU A 272 15.37 -14.24 -12.07
C LEU A 272 14.45 -13.02 -12.30
N LEU A 273 14.00 -12.36 -11.25
CA LEU A 273 13.20 -11.12 -11.31
C LEU A 273 14.12 -9.92 -11.60
N THR A 274 14.54 -9.78 -12.85
CA THR A 274 15.54 -8.80 -13.26
C THR A 274 14.96 -7.52 -13.83
N SER A 275 13.69 -7.53 -14.23
CA SER A 275 13.07 -6.38 -14.88
C SER A 275 12.90 -5.18 -13.93
N LYS A 276 12.88 -4.00 -14.52
CA LYS A 276 12.68 -2.76 -13.80
C LYS A 276 11.31 -2.72 -13.11
N GLU A 277 10.27 -3.21 -13.78
CA GLU A 277 8.90 -3.22 -13.30
C GLU A 277 8.73 -4.13 -12.10
N GLU A 278 9.33 -5.33 -12.14
CA GLU A 278 9.36 -6.27 -11.01
C GLU A 278 10.05 -5.63 -9.80
N TRP A 279 11.20 -5.00 -10.02
CA TRP A 279 11.96 -4.38 -8.95
C TRP A 279 11.28 -3.15 -8.34
N ILE A 280 10.62 -2.31 -9.16
CA ILE A 280 9.82 -1.19 -8.68
C ILE A 280 8.68 -1.69 -7.78
N LEU A 281 7.97 -2.73 -8.21
CA LEU A 281 6.87 -3.29 -7.42
C LEU A 281 7.39 -3.82 -6.07
N ILE A 282 8.51 -4.53 -6.05
CA ILE A 282 9.09 -5.10 -4.84
C ILE A 282 9.61 -3.99 -3.90
N LEU A 283 10.47 -3.12 -4.40
CA LEU A 283 11.18 -2.15 -3.56
C LEU A 283 10.30 -0.95 -3.17
N ASN A 284 9.54 -0.38 -4.13
CA ASN A 284 8.82 0.86 -3.89
C ASN A 284 7.41 0.65 -3.32
N HIS A 285 6.88 -0.57 -3.40
CA HIS A 285 5.54 -0.85 -2.93
C HIS A 285 5.53 -1.96 -1.88
N LEU A 286 5.91 -3.19 -2.22
CA LEU A 286 5.78 -4.29 -1.29
C LEU A 286 6.59 -4.08 -0.01
N SER A 287 7.88 -3.70 -0.12
CA SER A 287 8.74 -3.50 1.06
C SER A 287 8.45 -2.20 1.84
N VAL A 288 7.82 -1.21 1.20
CA VAL A 288 7.53 0.11 1.80
C VAL A 288 6.20 0.11 2.56
N PHE A 289 5.30 -0.80 2.27
CA PHE A 289 3.96 -0.82 2.84
C PHE A 289 3.92 -0.70 4.38
N PRO A 290 4.72 -1.43 5.17
CA PRO A 290 4.74 -1.26 6.63
C PRO A 290 5.06 0.18 7.05
N LEU A 291 6.03 0.81 6.38
CA LEU A 291 6.42 2.19 6.66
C LEU A 291 5.31 3.19 6.32
N VAL A 292 4.56 2.94 5.25
CA VAL A 292 3.40 3.79 4.88
C VAL A 292 2.34 3.77 5.97
N ILE A 293 2.04 2.60 6.54
CA ILE A 293 1.08 2.50 7.64
C ILE A 293 1.60 3.27 8.86
N GLN A 294 2.83 3.00 9.29
CA GLN A 294 3.45 3.66 10.44
C GLN A 294 3.41 5.18 10.31
N GLN A 295 3.85 5.72 9.17
CA GLN A 295 3.84 7.16 8.90
C GLN A 295 2.44 7.77 8.83
N SER A 296 1.43 6.98 8.47
CA SER A 296 0.04 7.46 8.39
C SER A 296 -0.57 7.73 9.77
N VAL A 297 -0.07 7.09 10.83
CA VAL A 297 -0.55 7.25 12.21
C VAL A 297 0.51 7.78 13.17
N GLU A 298 1.69 8.16 12.70
CA GLU A 298 2.81 8.64 13.51
C GLU A 298 2.41 9.75 14.50
N HIS A 299 1.48 10.59 14.10
CA HIS A 299 1.00 11.71 14.92
C HIS A 299 -0.46 11.54 15.39
N LEU A 300 -0.94 10.30 15.47
CA LEU A 300 -2.33 10.01 15.87
C LEU A 300 -2.67 10.58 17.25
N LEU A 301 -1.75 10.48 18.21
CA LEU A 301 -1.96 11.02 19.57
C LEU A 301 -2.07 12.56 19.60
N SER A 302 -1.62 13.24 18.57
CA SER A 302 -1.77 14.68 18.36
C SER A 302 -2.95 15.00 17.41
N ALA A 303 -3.88 14.08 17.24
CA ALA A 303 -5.05 14.20 16.36
C ALA A 303 -4.70 14.51 14.89
N ASN A 304 -3.51 14.14 14.43
CA ASN A 304 -3.09 14.26 13.04
C ASN A 304 -2.89 12.88 12.42
N VAL A 305 -3.59 12.62 11.31
CA VAL A 305 -3.60 11.32 10.65
C VAL A 305 -3.62 11.50 9.13
N ASP A 306 -2.87 10.69 8.43
CA ASP A 306 -2.67 10.84 6.98
C ASP A 306 -3.26 9.66 6.18
N VAL A 307 -4.56 9.35 6.34
CA VAL A 307 -5.26 8.28 5.60
C VAL A 307 -5.05 8.37 4.09
N HIS A 308 -4.99 9.60 3.54
CA HIS A 308 -4.76 9.83 2.12
C HIS A 308 -3.44 9.24 1.59
N ARG A 309 -2.45 8.97 2.47
CA ARG A 309 -1.20 8.29 2.09
C ARG A 309 -1.45 6.85 1.68
N LEU A 310 -2.38 6.14 2.34
CA LEU A 310 -2.77 4.78 1.94
C LEU A 310 -3.45 4.77 0.58
N CYS A 311 -4.34 5.74 0.32
CA CYS A 311 -5.00 5.86 -0.99
C CYS A 311 -3.96 6.16 -2.10
N LYS A 312 -3.01 7.07 -1.83
CA LYS A 312 -1.92 7.38 -2.76
C LYS A 312 -1.05 6.16 -3.03
N PHE A 313 -0.64 5.46 -1.97
CA PHE A 313 0.13 4.21 -2.07
C PHE A 313 -0.59 3.18 -2.94
N LEU A 314 -1.89 2.97 -2.71
CA LEU A 314 -2.71 2.00 -3.43
C LEU A 314 -2.81 2.33 -4.93
N MET A 315 -2.93 3.62 -5.28
CA MET A 315 -2.93 4.07 -6.66
C MET A 315 -1.58 3.87 -7.36
N GLU A 316 -0.50 4.23 -6.67
CA GLU A 316 0.87 4.07 -7.20
C GLU A 316 1.21 2.58 -7.37
N MET A 317 0.86 1.73 -6.42
CA MET A 317 0.99 0.28 -6.51
C MET A 317 0.17 -0.29 -7.67
N SER A 318 -1.08 0.15 -7.84
CA SER A 318 -1.95 -0.29 -8.94
C SER A 318 -1.39 0.11 -10.31
N SER A 319 -0.77 1.27 -10.40
CA SER A 319 -0.08 1.71 -11.62
C SER A 319 1.15 0.86 -11.92
N ALA A 320 1.92 0.48 -10.89
CA ALA A 320 3.07 -0.41 -11.03
C ALA A 320 2.64 -1.83 -11.43
N VAL A 321 1.58 -2.35 -10.81
CA VAL A 321 0.98 -3.66 -11.15
C VAL A 321 0.47 -3.66 -12.58
N SER A 322 -0.24 -2.60 -13.02
CA SER A 322 -0.72 -2.48 -14.39
C SER A 322 0.42 -2.54 -15.41
N LEU A 323 1.53 -1.85 -15.12
CA LEU A 323 2.72 -1.85 -15.97
C LEU A 323 3.42 -3.22 -15.98
N PHE A 324 3.59 -3.84 -14.81
CA PHE A 324 4.14 -5.19 -14.68
C PHE A 324 3.32 -6.20 -15.49
N TYR A 325 2.00 -6.20 -15.30
CA TYR A 325 1.09 -7.11 -16.01
C TYR A 325 1.14 -6.92 -17.53
N HIS A 326 1.22 -5.68 -18.00
CA HIS A 326 1.25 -5.36 -19.43
C HIS A 326 2.56 -5.83 -20.10
N ARG A 327 3.67 -5.76 -19.37
CA ARG A 327 5.01 -6.05 -19.95
C ARG A 327 5.46 -7.49 -19.80
N HIS A 328 4.85 -8.25 -18.89
CA HIS A 328 5.32 -9.57 -18.55
C HIS A 328 4.24 -10.63 -18.72
N HIS A 329 4.56 -11.66 -19.46
CA HIS A 329 3.78 -12.90 -19.48
C HIS A 329 4.05 -13.62 -18.15
N ILE A 330 3.02 -13.75 -17.29
CA ILE A 330 3.19 -14.32 -15.95
C ILE A 330 3.09 -15.84 -16.03
N LEU A 331 2.02 -16.36 -16.62
CA LEU A 331 1.84 -17.79 -16.85
C LEU A 331 2.50 -18.16 -18.20
N SER A 332 3.40 -19.13 -18.19
CA SER A 332 4.08 -19.63 -19.39
C SER A 332 3.71 -21.08 -19.64
N ASP A 333 4.03 -21.59 -20.83
CA ASP A 333 3.93 -23.01 -21.09
C ASP A 333 4.77 -23.82 -20.07
N PRO A 334 4.36 -25.05 -19.72
CA PRO A 334 5.02 -25.89 -18.72
C PRO A 334 6.36 -26.47 -19.23
N ILE A 335 7.23 -25.61 -19.76
CA ILE A 335 8.56 -25.96 -20.24
C ILE A 335 9.56 -25.72 -19.11
N SER A 336 10.40 -26.72 -18.82
CA SER A 336 11.33 -26.70 -17.67
C SER A 336 12.21 -25.46 -17.57
N SER A 337 12.58 -24.84 -18.69
CA SER A 337 13.38 -23.60 -18.70
C SER A 337 12.58 -22.34 -18.35
N LEU A 338 11.25 -22.35 -18.51
CA LEU A 338 10.38 -21.19 -18.24
C LEU A 338 9.78 -21.21 -16.82
N LEU A 339 9.56 -22.40 -16.26
CA LEU A 339 8.93 -22.60 -14.97
C LEU A 339 9.62 -21.83 -13.80
N PRO A 340 10.95 -21.78 -13.67
CA PRO A 340 11.57 -21.07 -12.56
C PRO A 340 11.23 -19.59 -12.52
N LEU A 341 11.20 -18.90 -13.66
CA LEU A 341 10.79 -17.49 -13.74
C LEU A 341 9.29 -17.34 -13.49
N MET A 342 8.46 -18.24 -14.01
CA MET A 342 7.03 -18.25 -13.76
C MET A 342 6.74 -18.37 -12.27
N TYR A 343 7.39 -19.29 -11.57
CA TYR A 343 7.20 -19.46 -10.12
C TYR A 343 7.63 -18.24 -9.33
N ALA A 344 8.75 -17.60 -9.68
CA ALA A 344 9.17 -16.35 -9.06
C ALA A 344 8.14 -15.22 -9.26
N ARG A 345 7.55 -15.10 -10.46
CA ARG A 345 6.48 -14.14 -10.75
C ARG A 345 5.19 -14.47 -10.04
N LEU A 346 4.84 -15.75 -9.90
CA LEU A 346 3.66 -16.17 -9.13
C LEU A 346 3.77 -15.78 -7.66
N TYR A 347 4.96 -15.88 -7.06
CA TYR A 347 5.20 -15.37 -5.71
C TYR A 347 5.05 -13.85 -5.62
N LEU A 348 5.49 -13.11 -6.65
CA LEU A 348 5.29 -11.67 -6.73
C LEU A 348 3.80 -11.31 -6.84
N VAL A 349 3.03 -12.05 -7.65
CA VAL A 349 1.56 -11.91 -7.76
C VAL A 349 0.89 -12.17 -6.40
N LYS A 350 1.20 -13.30 -5.76
CA LYS A 350 0.62 -13.67 -4.46
C LYS A 350 0.91 -12.65 -3.37
N SER A 351 2.15 -12.16 -3.30
CA SER A 351 2.54 -11.11 -2.37
C SER A 351 1.85 -9.77 -2.65
N SER A 352 1.67 -9.44 -3.94
CA SER A 352 0.93 -8.23 -4.32
C SER A 352 -0.54 -8.31 -3.95
N ILE A 353 -1.20 -9.45 -4.18
CA ILE A 353 -2.59 -9.71 -3.74
C ILE A 353 -2.71 -9.50 -2.24
N GLN A 354 -1.81 -10.09 -1.44
CA GLN A 354 -1.84 -9.95 0.02
C GLN A 354 -1.72 -8.49 0.47
N VAL A 355 -0.84 -7.69 -0.15
CA VAL A 355 -0.70 -6.27 0.20
C VAL A 355 -1.95 -5.48 -0.19
N TYR A 356 -2.58 -5.76 -1.35
CA TYR A 356 -3.86 -5.15 -1.70
C TYR A 356 -4.93 -5.43 -0.64
N GLU A 357 -5.08 -6.68 -0.23
CA GLU A 357 -6.07 -7.10 0.77
C GLU A 357 -5.83 -6.41 2.12
N ASN A 358 -4.57 -6.27 2.53
CA ASN A 358 -4.23 -5.56 3.76
C ASN A 358 -4.61 -4.07 3.67
N VAL A 359 -4.35 -3.40 2.52
CA VAL A 359 -4.76 -2.00 2.34
C VAL A 359 -6.29 -1.87 2.29
N PHE A 360 -6.98 -2.79 1.60
CA PHE A 360 -8.44 -2.79 1.54
C PHE A 360 -9.04 -2.93 2.94
N GLN A 361 -8.51 -3.82 3.76
CA GLN A 361 -8.94 -3.97 5.15
C GLN A 361 -8.75 -2.67 5.96
N LEU A 362 -7.62 -1.96 5.77
CA LEU A 362 -7.36 -0.68 6.45
C LEU A 362 -8.34 0.40 6.04
N LEU A 363 -8.76 0.43 4.78
CA LEU A 363 -9.68 1.42 4.23
C LEU A 363 -11.16 1.00 4.33
N GLY A 364 -11.48 -0.19 4.87
CA GLY A 364 -12.83 -0.73 4.92
C GLY A 364 -13.40 -1.08 3.54
N ILE A 365 -12.56 -1.46 2.58
CA ILE A 365 -12.96 -1.84 1.22
C ILE A 365 -13.11 -3.36 1.14
N GLU A 366 -14.22 -3.83 0.61
CA GLU A 366 -14.41 -5.23 0.26
C GLU A 366 -13.78 -5.55 -1.10
N ALA A 367 -12.92 -6.56 -1.15
CA ALA A 367 -12.23 -6.97 -2.36
C ALA A 367 -13.16 -7.67 -3.35
N VAL A 368 -12.94 -7.42 -4.65
CA VAL A 368 -13.62 -8.10 -5.77
C VAL A 368 -12.59 -8.85 -6.59
N SER A 369 -12.56 -10.17 -6.47
CA SER A 369 -11.53 -11.01 -7.13
C SER A 369 -11.85 -11.33 -8.60
N GLU A 370 -13.04 -10.99 -9.08
CA GLU A 370 -13.49 -11.22 -10.45
C GLU A 370 -14.22 -10.00 -10.99
N MET A 371 -13.78 -9.49 -12.14
CA MET A 371 -14.38 -8.36 -12.85
C MET A 371 -14.43 -8.63 -14.36
#